data_8fa7b73061b305a921990e23b0d9dd56
#
_entry.id   8fa7b73061b305a921990e23b0d9dd56
#
_cell.length_a   1.000
_cell.length_b   1.000
_cell.length_c   1.000
_cell.angle_alpha   90.00
_cell.angle_beta   90.00
_cell.angle_gamma   90.00
#
_symmetry.space_group_name_H-M   'P 1'
#
loop_
_entity.id
_entity.type
_entity.pdbx_description
1 polymer ?
#
loop_
_entity_poly.entity_id
_entity_poly.type
_entity_poly.pdbx_seq_one_letter_code
_entity_poly.pdbx_strand_id
1 'polypeptide(L)'
;MSEVKGEVKEEKRAVVLNPQRIGLAEQLRQDWVVNAADGTTVQDVLDTGYWAHMASQLQIYDHIEVRLETGEWVLQLIVLDVGRNYARVYLAEKYDFAEVRMDTPTNAITHKVEWKGPQRKHVVIRLSDSAALQEGFSSKTEAMAWMENHIKVAATT
;
A
#
# COMPACT_ATOMS: atom_id res chain seq x y z
N MET A 1 48.03 33.81 41.73
CA MET A 1 46.56 33.63 41.84
C MET A 1 46.11 32.71 40.72
N SER A 2 45.91 31.47 41.05
CA SER A 2 45.45 30.47 40.09
C SER A 2 43.96 30.33 40.26
N GLU A 3 43.20 30.81 39.32
CA GLU A 3 41.77 30.50 39.23
C GLU A 3 41.58 29.02 38.85
N VAL A 4 41.11 28.24 39.80
CA VAL A 4 40.66 26.88 39.56
C VAL A 4 39.26 27.03 38.96
N LYS A 5 39.13 26.93 37.61
CA LYS A 5 37.89 26.70 36.93
C LYS A 5 37.40 25.32 37.33
N GLY A 6 36.49 25.26 38.28
CA GLY A 6 35.72 24.05 38.54
C GLY A 6 34.89 23.70 37.30
N GLU A 7 35.28 22.69 36.56
CA GLU A 7 34.41 22.03 35.59
C GLU A 7 33.23 21.44 36.37
N VAL A 8 32.08 22.11 36.26
CA VAL A 8 30.80 21.50 36.66
C VAL A 8 30.52 20.39 35.67
N LYS A 9 30.89 19.15 36.01
CA LYS A 9 30.39 17.97 35.34
C LYS A 9 28.85 17.98 35.49
N GLU A 10 28.11 18.34 34.41
CA GLU A 10 26.70 18.03 34.30
C GLU A 10 26.56 16.51 34.40
N GLU A 11 26.20 16.02 35.56
CA GLU A 11 25.75 14.64 35.72
C GLU A 11 24.53 14.46 34.82
N LYS A 12 24.72 13.73 33.71
CA LYS A 12 23.63 13.31 32.83
C LYS A 12 22.62 12.54 33.68
N ARG A 13 21.54 13.22 34.09
CA ARG A 13 20.47 12.64 34.85
C ARG A 13 19.84 11.51 34.02
N ALA A 14 19.97 10.27 34.47
CA ALA A 14 19.32 9.13 33.85
C ALA A 14 17.79 9.32 33.99
N VAL A 15 17.11 9.57 32.87
CA VAL A 15 15.66 9.70 32.85
C VAL A 15 15.07 8.31 32.64
N VAL A 16 14.31 7.84 33.63
CA VAL A 16 13.64 6.53 33.60
C VAL A 16 12.14 6.75 33.41
N LEU A 17 11.51 5.91 32.59
CA LEU A 17 10.06 5.98 32.34
C LEU A 17 9.28 5.74 33.65
N ASN A 18 8.36 6.65 33.97
CA ASN A 18 7.40 6.44 35.03
C ASN A 18 6.33 5.42 34.56
N PRO A 19 6.11 4.30 35.25
CA PRO A 19 5.12 3.29 34.88
C PRO A 19 3.69 3.80 34.74
N GLN A 20 3.36 4.93 35.35
CA GLN A 20 2.03 5.55 35.24
C GLN A 20 1.82 6.33 33.93
N ARG A 21 2.88 6.51 33.14
CA ARG A 21 2.88 7.23 31.86
C ARG A 21 2.79 6.35 30.64
N ILE A 22 2.69 5.05 30.82
CA ILE A 22 2.49 4.08 29.74
C ILE A 22 1.07 3.53 29.79
N GLY A 23 0.44 3.41 28.66
CA GLY A 23 -0.87 2.79 28.51
C GLY A 23 -0.99 2.07 27.17
N LEU A 24 -2.04 1.30 27.03
CA LEU A 24 -2.33 0.65 25.75
C LEU A 24 -2.65 1.70 24.68
N ALA A 25 -2.16 1.49 23.46
CA ALA A 25 -2.37 2.44 22.36
C ALA A 25 -3.86 2.72 22.11
N GLU A 26 -4.70 1.69 22.16
CA GLU A 26 -6.16 1.77 21.99
C GLU A 26 -6.88 2.61 23.05
N GLN A 27 -6.26 2.86 24.19
CA GLN A 27 -6.78 3.72 25.25
C GLN A 27 -6.30 5.16 25.13
N LEU A 28 -5.16 5.39 24.49
CA LEU A 28 -4.48 6.67 24.42
C LEU A 28 -4.63 7.38 23.08
N ARG A 29 -4.91 6.66 22.01
CA ARG A 29 -5.11 7.19 20.67
C ARG A 29 -6.12 6.37 19.88
N GLN A 30 -6.64 6.96 18.82
CA GLN A 30 -7.46 6.26 17.84
C GLN A 30 -6.68 6.03 16.56
N ASP A 31 -6.95 4.92 15.88
CA ASP A 31 -6.40 4.60 14.57
C ASP A 31 -7.55 4.66 13.55
N TRP A 32 -7.39 5.53 12.55
CA TRP A 32 -8.38 5.79 11.52
C TRP A 32 -7.91 5.27 10.16
N VAL A 33 -8.83 4.81 9.36
CA VAL A 33 -8.57 4.45 7.95
C VAL A 33 -9.49 5.26 7.07
N VAL A 34 -8.92 5.93 6.07
CA VAL A 34 -9.62 6.79 5.11
C VAL A 34 -9.36 6.28 3.70
N ASN A 35 -10.42 6.13 2.92
CA ASN A 35 -10.34 5.88 1.50
C ASN A 35 -10.51 7.23 0.77
N ALA A 36 -9.42 7.73 0.21
CA ALA A 36 -9.45 8.96 -0.59
C ALA A 36 -9.98 8.67 -1.99
N ALA A 37 -10.86 9.53 -2.49
CA ALA A 37 -11.41 9.41 -3.82
C ALA A 37 -10.33 9.53 -4.90
N ASP A 38 -10.58 8.94 -6.06
CA ASP A 38 -9.72 9.09 -7.22
C ASP A 38 -9.50 10.58 -7.56
N GLY A 39 -8.28 10.90 -7.95
CA GLY A 39 -7.85 12.28 -8.20
C GLY A 39 -7.41 13.07 -6.96
N THR A 40 -7.57 12.53 -5.74
CA THR A 40 -7.02 13.15 -4.52
C THR A 40 -5.50 13.06 -4.53
N THR A 41 -4.84 14.19 -4.32
CA THR A 41 -3.38 14.27 -4.22
C THR A 41 -2.89 14.19 -2.78
N VAL A 42 -1.62 13.87 -2.60
CA VAL A 42 -0.98 13.90 -1.27
C VAL A 42 -1.08 15.29 -0.64
N GLN A 43 -0.96 16.35 -1.46
CA GLN A 43 -1.05 17.74 -0.98
C GLN A 43 -2.46 18.07 -0.48
N ASP A 44 -3.50 17.57 -1.14
CA ASP A 44 -4.88 17.76 -0.69
C ASP A 44 -5.08 17.15 0.70
N VAL A 45 -4.56 15.95 0.92
CA VAL A 45 -4.65 15.25 2.22
C VAL A 45 -3.89 15.98 3.32
N LEU A 46 -2.79 16.65 2.98
CA LEU A 46 -1.99 17.44 3.93
C LEU A 46 -2.58 18.83 4.20
N ASP A 47 -3.54 19.27 3.40
CA ASP A 47 -4.26 20.51 3.64
C ASP A 47 -5.12 20.39 4.91
N THR A 48 -5.05 21.40 5.77
CA THR A 48 -5.78 21.42 7.04
C THR A 48 -7.30 21.41 6.85
N GLY A 49 -7.78 22.00 5.76
CA GLY A 49 -9.20 22.06 5.40
C GLY A 49 -9.78 20.74 4.91
N TYR A 50 -8.95 19.82 4.43
CA TYR A 50 -9.38 18.48 4.01
C TYR A 50 -10.13 17.75 5.14
N TRP A 51 -9.72 17.97 6.36
CA TRP A 51 -10.24 17.33 7.57
C TRP A 51 -11.40 18.07 8.24
N ALA A 52 -11.90 19.13 7.64
CA ALA A 52 -12.88 20.03 8.26
C ALA A 52 -14.10 19.32 8.86
N HIS A 53 -14.65 18.32 8.18
CA HIS A 53 -15.83 17.57 8.62
C HIS A 53 -15.52 16.50 9.68
N MET A 54 -14.28 16.08 9.79
CA MET A 54 -13.85 15.06 10.76
C MET A 54 -13.15 15.64 11.97
N ALA A 55 -12.81 16.92 11.95
CA ALA A 55 -12.02 17.58 12.98
C ALA A 55 -12.57 17.39 14.41
N SER A 56 -13.88 17.33 14.56
CA SER A 56 -14.52 17.14 15.87
C SER A 56 -14.33 15.73 16.47
N GLN A 57 -13.96 14.76 15.65
CA GLN A 57 -13.77 13.37 16.07
C GLN A 57 -12.30 13.02 16.26
N LEU A 58 -11.40 13.78 15.62
CA LEU A 58 -9.96 13.57 15.67
C LEU A 58 -9.38 14.12 16.98
N GLN A 59 -8.35 13.45 17.47
CA GLN A 59 -7.58 13.86 18.63
C GLN A 59 -6.09 14.01 18.26
N ILE A 60 -5.39 14.85 19.01
CA ILE A 60 -3.93 15.00 18.85
C ILE A 60 -3.27 13.64 19.09
N TYR A 61 -2.34 13.26 18.24
CA TYR A 61 -1.62 11.98 18.19
C TYR A 61 -2.44 10.79 17.69
N ASP A 62 -3.66 10.98 17.20
CA ASP A 62 -4.34 9.94 16.44
C ASP A 62 -3.54 9.60 15.17
N HIS A 63 -3.62 8.35 14.77
CA HIS A 63 -3.04 7.87 13.55
C HIS A 63 -4.10 7.73 12.47
N ILE A 64 -3.75 8.15 11.25
CA ILE A 64 -4.66 8.07 10.11
C ILE A 64 -3.91 7.39 8.95
N GLU A 65 -4.42 6.27 8.51
CA GLU A 65 -4.00 5.65 7.26
C GLU A 65 -4.91 6.12 6.14
N VAL A 66 -4.35 6.79 5.12
CA VAL A 66 -5.10 7.24 3.94
C VAL A 66 -4.72 6.37 2.77
N ARG A 67 -5.70 5.74 2.15
CA ARG A 67 -5.57 4.90 0.97
C ARG A 67 -6.21 5.59 -0.21
N LEU A 68 -5.50 5.70 -1.33
CA LEU A 68 -6.14 6.15 -2.56
C LEU A 68 -7.02 5.02 -3.13
N GLU A 69 -8.21 5.34 -3.58
CA GLU A 69 -9.18 4.38 -4.13
C GLU A 69 -8.58 3.54 -5.28
N THR A 70 -7.78 4.15 -6.14
CA THR A 70 -7.04 3.45 -7.21
C THR A 70 -5.92 2.54 -6.68
N GLY A 71 -5.52 2.73 -5.43
CA GLY A 71 -4.49 1.96 -4.75
C GLY A 71 -3.06 2.28 -5.20
N GLU A 72 -2.83 3.44 -5.77
CA GLU A 72 -1.49 3.86 -6.21
C GLU A 72 -0.57 4.22 -5.04
N TRP A 73 -1.14 4.75 -3.95
CA TRP A 73 -0.38 5.11 -2.76
C TRP A 73 -1.18 4.94 -1.46
N VAL A 74 -0.45 4.80 -0.38
CA VAL A 74 -0.97 4.81 0.99
C VAL A 74 -0.13 5.76 1.83
N LEU A 75 -0.76 6.56 2.67
CA LEU A 75 -0.10 7.50 3.59
C LEU A 75 -0.36 7.07 5.03
N GLN A 76 0.65 7.23 5.87
CA GLN A 76 0.53 7.15 7.32
C GLN A 76 0.68 8.56 7.90
N LEU A 77 -0.35 9.04 8.57
CA LEU A 77 -0.41 10.38 9.13
C LEU A 77 -0.52 10.34 10.65
N ILE A 78 0.01 11.39 11.29
CA ILE A 78 -0.17 11.64 12.73
C ILE A 78 -0.85 13.00 12.88
N VAL A 79 -1.89 13.06 13.68
CA VAL A 79 -2.60 14.32 13.98
C VAL A 79 -1.76 15.13 14.96
N LEU A 80 -1.40 16.36 14.58
CA LEU A 80 -0.58 17.26 15.39
C LEU A 80 -1.42 18.31 16.11
N ASP A 81 -2.49 18.78 15.48
CA ASP A 81 -3.35 19.84 16.02
C ASP A 81 -4.75 19.71 15.45
N VAL A 82 -5.75 20.04 16.25
CA VAL A 82 -7.16 19.94 15.88
C VAL A 82 -7.88 21.19 16.32
N GLY A 83 -8.62 21.81 15.40
CA GLY A 83 -9.49 22.93 15.67
C GLY A 83 -10.95 22.59 15.36
N ARG A 84 -11.80 23.60 15.33
CA ARG A 84 -13.24 23.43 15.13
C ARG A 84 -13.57 22.85 13.75
N ASN A 85 -12.84 23.26 12.73
CA ASN A 85 -13.08 22.93 11.31
C ASN A 85 -11.78 22.66 10.53
N TYR A 86 -10.73 22.29 11.22
CA TYR A 86 -9.46 21.91 10.62
C TYR A 86 -8.72 20.87 11.46
N ALA A 87 -7.86 20.12 10.85
CA ALA A 87 -6.85 19.32 11.53
C ALA A 87 -5.51 19.47 10.79
N ARG A 88 -4.43 19.59 11.54
CA ARG A 88 -3.08 19.58 11.03
C ARG A 88 -2.52 18.19 11.20
N VAL A 89 -2.09 17.60 10.09
CA VAL A 89 -1.52 16.25 10.06
C VAL A 89 -0.05 16.31 9.63
N TYR A 90 0.71 15.37 10.13
CA TYR A 90 2.10 15.14 9.74
C TYR A 90 2.19 13.86 8.92
N LEU A 91 2.84 13.92 7.76
CA LEU A 91 3.12 12.75 6.95
C LEU A 91 4.28 11.97 7.56
N ALA A 92 3.96 10.87 8.25
CA ALA A 92 4.96 10.00 8.87
C ALA A 92 5.61 9.09 7.83
N GLU A 93 4.79 8.51 6.93
CA GLU A 93 5.28 7.60 5.89
C GLU A 93 4.38 7.63 4.65
N LYS A 94 4.99 7.48 3.48
CA LYS A 94 4.31 7.31 2.21
C LYS A 94 4.76 6.02 1.55
N TYR A 95 3.81 5.20 1.16
CA TYR A 95 4.01 4.02 0.33
C TYR A 95 3.49 4.29 -1.07
N ASP A 96 4.34 4.18 -2.08
CA ASP A 96 3.98 4.35 -3.49
C ASP A 96 3.99 2.97 -4.18
N PHE A 97 2.84 2.59 -4.71
CA PHE A 97 2.65 1.29 -5.33
C PHE A 97 2.50 1.38 -6.85
N ALA A 98 2.54 2.58 -7.43
CA ALA A 98 2.34 2.78 -8.86
C ALA A 98 3.35 1.97 -9.69
N GLU A 99 4.63 2.03 -9.34
CA GLU A 99 5.69 1.29 -10.03
C GLU A 99 5.53 -0.23 -9.88
N VAL A 100 5.23 -0.70 -8.66
CA VAL A 100 5.05 -2.13 -8.38
C VAL A 100 3.86 -2.71 -9.15
N ARG A 101 2.80 -1.92 -9.35
CA ARG A 101 1.62 -2.34 -10.11
C ARG A 101 1.84 -2.36 -11.61
N MET A 102 2.70 -1.49 -12.12
CA MET A 102 3.10 -1.49 -13.54
C MET A 102 3.97 -2.70 -13.87
N ASP A 103 4.79 -3.15 -12.93
CA ASP A 103 5.65 -4.33 -13.07
C ASP A 103 4.90 -5.65 -12.81
N THR A 104 3.67 -5.60 -12.32
CA THR A 104 2.87 -6.81 -12.22
C THR A 104 2.55 -7.24 -13.67
N PRO A 105 3.17 -8.34 -14.17
CA PRO A 105 2.75 -8.88 -15.45
C PRO A 105 1.25 -9.09 -15.31
N THR A 106 0.50 -8.59 -16.26
CA THR A 106 -0.93 -8.82 -16.33
C THR A 106 -1.11 -10.33 -16.53
N ASN A 107 -0.97 -11.09 -15.45
CA ASN A 107 -1.41 -12.47 -15.35
C ASN A 107 -2.95 -12.51 -15.25
N ALA A 108 -3.61 -11.67 -16.03
CA ALA A 108 -4.93 -12.01 -16.48
C ALA A 108 -4.76 -13.35 -17.17
N ILE A 109 -5.32 -14.40 -16.59
CA ILE A 109 -5.35 -15.72 -17.22
C ILE A 109 -6.09 -15.52 -18.55
N THR A 110 -5.36 -15.12 -19.56
CA THR A 110 -5.90 -14.83 -20.90
C THR A 110 -6.12 -16.10 -21.69
N HIS A 111 -5.47 -17.17 -21.27
CA HIS A 111 -5.49 -18.48 -21.92
C HIS A 111 -5.61 -19.59 -20.88
N LYS A 112 -6.21 -20.71 -21.27
CA LYS A 112 -6.26 -21.93 -20.46
C LYS A 112 -5.91 -23.16 -21.30
N VAL A 113 -5.43 -24.20 -20.65
CA VAL A 113 -5.21 -25.53 -21.25
C VAL A 113 -6.31 -26.44 -20.74
N GLU A 114 -7.04 -27.08 -21.65
CA GLU A 114 -8.14 -27.98 -21.33
C GLU A 114 -8.03 -29.28 -22.12
N TRP A 115 -8.38 -30.42 -21.48
CA TRP A 115 -8.47 -31.70 -22.15
C TRP A 115 -9.79 -31.81 -22.89
N LYS A 116 -9.76 -32.00 -24.19
CA LYS A 116 -10.94 -32.10 -25.09
C LYS A 116 -11.14 -33.51 -25.67
N GLY A 117 -10.64 -34.53 -25.02
CA GLY A 117 -10.82 -35.93 -25.42
C GLY A 117 -9.66 -36.48 -26.27
N PRO A 118 -9.71 -37.81 -26.58
CA PRO A 118 -8.60 -38.52 -27.23
C PRO A 118 -8.22 -38.00 -28.62
N GLN A 119 -9.15 -37.42 -29.33
CA GLN A 119 -8.93 -36.89 -30.70
C GLN A 119 -8.25 -35.51 -30.67
N ARG A 120 -8.71 -34.60 -29.81
CA ARG A 120 -8.21 -33.22 -29.71
C ARG A 120 -7.13 -33.05 -28.65
N LYS A 121 -7.01 -33.99 -27.72
CA LYS A 121 -6.04 -34.02 -26.62
C LYS A 121 -6.08 -32.71 -25.80
N HIS A 122 -4.93 -32.16 -25.40
CA HIS A 122 -4.85 -30.88 -24.71
C HIS A 122 -4.95 -29.75 -25.74
N VAL A 123 -5.82 -28.78 -25.43
CA VAL A 123 -6.13 -27.62 -26.28
C VAL A 123 -5.84 -26.36 -25.51
N VAL A 124 -5.16 -25.40 -26.13
CA VAL A 124 -4.97 -24.05 -25.62
C VAL A 124 -6.11 -23.19 -26.10
N ILE A 125 -6.87 -22.63 -25.17
CA ILE A 125 -8.06 -21.83 -25.43
C ILE A 125 -7.81 -20.40 -24.94
N ARG A 126 -8.11 -19.41 -25.77
CA ARG A 126 -8.16 -18.01 -25.39
C ARG A 126 -9.47 -17.70 -24.69
N LEU A 127 -9.42 -17.13 -23.50
CA LEU A 127 -10.62 -16.91 -22.67
C LEU A 127 -11.51 -15.77 -23.15
N SER A 128 -10.98 -14.81 -23.91
CA SER A 128 -11.75 -13.65 -24.37
C SER A 128 -12.87 -14.01 -25.35
N ASP A 129 -12.66 -14.99 -26.20
CA ASP A 129 -13.60 -15.43 -27.24
C ASP A 129 -13.81 -16.96 -27.27
N SER A 130 -13.24 -17.68 -26.31
CA SER A 130 -13.24 -19.15 -26.23
C SER A 130 -12.68 -19.86 -27.47
N ALA A 131 -11.84 -19.18 -28.25
CA ALA A 131 -11.21 -19.73 -29.42
C ALA A 131 -10.12 -20.72 -29.08
N ALA A 132 -10.11 -21.90 -29.72
CA ALA A 132 -9.01 -22.84 -29.65
C ALA A 132 -7.85 -22.34 -30.53
N LEU A 133 -6.72 -22.02 -29.93
CA LEU A 133 -5.54 -21.50 -30.63
C LEU A 133 -4.68 -22.63 -31.19
N GLN A 134 -4.51 -23.68 -30.42
CA GLN A 134 -3.73 -24.85 -30.80
C GLN A 134 -4.24 -26.09 -30.07
N GLU A 135 -4.23 -27.23 -30.73
CA GLU A 135 -4.71 -28.51 -30.19
C GLU A 135 -3.76 -29.66 -30.53
N GLY A 136 -3.99 -30.82 -29.94
CA GLY A 136 -3.23 -32.02 -30.25
C GLY A 136 -2.01 -32.26 -29.40
N PHE A 137 -1.78 -31.48 -28.31
CA PHE A 137 -0.64 -31.69 -27.41
C PHE A 137 -0.79 -32.99 -26.63
N SER A 138 0.29 -33.77 -26.61
CA SER A 138 0.33 -35.07 -25.92
C SER A 138 0.29 -34.94 -24.41
N SER A 139 0.79 -33.84 -23.86
CA SER A 139 0.78 -33.57 -22.41
C SER A 139 0.33 -32.15 -22.11
N LYS A 140 -0.17 -31.98 -20.89
CA LYS A 140 -0.54 -30.66 -20.36
C LYS A 140 0.67 -29.72 -20.28
N THR A 141 1.84 -30.27 -19.93
CA THR A 141 3.10 -29.50 -19.82
C THR A 141 3.52 -28.93 -21.16
N GLU A 142 3.41 -29.72 -22.24
CA GLU A 142 3.72 -29.28 -23.60
C GLU A 142 2.77 -28.14 -24.04
N ALA A 143 1.49 -28.27 -23.78
CA ALA A 143 0.50 -27.25 -24.06
C ALA A 143 0.75 -25.95 -23.28
N MET A 144 1.15 -26.04 -22.01
CA MET A 144 1.49 -24.88 -21.18
C MET A 144 2.75 -24.17 -21.68
N ALA A 145 3.78 -24.90 -22.05
CA ALA A 145 5.00 -24.34 -22.63
C ALA A 145 4.73 -23.59 -23.94
N TRP A 146 3.91 -24.15 -24.81
CA TRP A 146 3.47 -23.49 -26.03
C TRP A 146 2.68 -22.23 -25.74
N MET A 147 1.75 -22.29 -24.80
CA MET A 147 0.92 -21.15 -24.36
C MET A 147 1.78 -19.99 -23.84
N GLU A 148 2.76 -20.26 -22.98
CA GLU A 148 3.70 -19.26 -22.45
C GLU A 148 4.50 -18.57 -23.54
N ASN A 149 5.01 -19.35 -24.50
CA ASN A 149 5.73 -18.80 -25.65
C ASN A 149 4.83 -17.95 -26.55
N HIS A 150 3.60 -18.38 -26.78
CA HIS A 150 2.62 -17.64 -27.58
C HIS A 150 2.28 -16.29 -26.95
N ILE A 151 2.08 -16.25 -25.62
CA ILE A 151 1.81 -15.02 -24.86
C ILE A 151 3.00 -14.07 -24.95
N LYS A 152 4.24 -14.57 -24.80
CA LYS A 152 5.46 -13.76 -24.89
C LYS A 152 5.62 -13.13 -26.27
N VAL A 153 5.39 -13.88 -27.34
CA VAL A 153 5.47 -13.39 -28.71
C VAL A 153 4.40 -12.33 -28.98
N ALA A 154 3.17 -12.54 -28.53
CA ALA A 154 2.08 -11.58 -28.68
C ALA A 154 2.32 -10.27 -27.91
N ALA A 155 3.03 -10.32 -26.77
CA ALA A 155 3.38 -9.13 -25.99
C ALA A 155 4.54 -8.31 -26.60
N THR A 156 5.30 -8.86 -27.55
CA THR A 156 6.46 -8.21 -28.18
C THR A 156 6.09 -7.50 -29.49
N THR A 157 4.88 -7.64 -29.98
CA THR A 157 4.37 -7.00 -31.20
C THR A 157 3.51 -5.79 -30.86
#